data_ccb524f3733da7e6c7e32d798e018e01
#
_entry.id   ccb524f3733da7e6c7e32d798e018e01
#
_cell.length_a   1.000
_cell.length_b   1.000
_cell.length_c   1.000
_cell.angle_alpha   90.00
_cell.angle_beta   90.00
_cell.angle_gamma   90.00
#
_symmetry.space_group_name_H-M   'P 1'
#
loop_
_entity.id
_entity.type
_entity.pdbx_description
1 polymer ?
#
loop_
_entity_poly.entity_id
_entity_poly.type
_entity_poly.pdbx_seq_one_letter_code
_entity_poly.pdbx_strand_id
1 'polypeptide(L)'
;MKKFVILDDVFDEATVAAIAAFDYGEGEQWYELGSNPVHEKILDLCGQHFDLGSIAGYEMWRNDTNPGWHVDKDELMFEARKEYVFPQCSAVYYARVGRMAGGEFFTDDLRYFPRANRLVMFSPGLFHGVSAYAGDRFAVSINPWNRRVRTPRT
;
A
#
# COMPACT_ATOMS: atom_id res chain seq x y z
N MET A 1 -19.97 0.17 -4.50
CA MET A 1 -19.31 1.48 -4.67
C MET A 1 -17.87 1.39 -4.20
N LYS A 2 -16.94 1.91 -4.96
CA LYS A 2 -15.53 1.97 -4.55
C LYS A 2 -15.35 2.97 -3.41
N LYS A 3 -14.57 2.58 -2.41
CA LYS A 3 -14.32 3.38 -1.22
C LYS A 3 -12.88 3.85 -1.22
N PHE A 4 -12.67 5.08 -0.79
CA PHE A 4 -11.36 5.71 -0.68
C PHE A 4 -11.31 6.46 0.65
N VAL A 5 -10.26 6.22 1.44
CA VAL A 5 -10.11 6.80 2.78
C VAL A 5 -8.72 7.38 2.92
N ILE A 6 -8.64 8.62 3.39
CA ILE A 6 -7.38 9.28 3.74
C ILE A 6 -7.40 9.60 5.22
N LEU A 7 -6.35 9.22 5.94
CA LEU A 7 -6.13 9.57 7.32
C LEU A 7 -4.78 10.28 7.46
N ASP A 8 -4.77 11.42 8.16
CA ASP A 8 -3.55 12.16 8.44
C ASP A 8 -3.11 11.99 9.90
N ASP A 9 -1.81 12.13 10.13
CA ASP A 9 -1.20 12.07 11.48
C ASP A 9 -1.57 10.78 12.23
N VAL A 10 -1.48 9.65 11.53
CA VAL A 10 -2.03 8.37 12.02
C VAL A 10 -1.18 7.71 13.11
N PHE A 11 0.13 7.96 13.15
CA PHE A 11 1.04 7.30 14.08
C PHE A 11 1.89 8.28 14.86
N ASP A 12 2.40 7.84 16.01
CA ASP A 12 3.40 8.57 16.79
C ASP A 12 4.78 8.54 16.11
N GLU A 13 5.69 9.40 16.57
CA GLU A 13 7.02 9.53 15.98
C GLU A 13 7.82 8.22 16.01
N ALA A 14 7.69 7.43 17.07
CA ALA A 14 8.40 6.16 17.19
C ALA A 14 7.93 5.15 16.15
N THR A 15 6.64 5.08 15.91
CA THR A 15 6.05 4.20 14.88
C THR A 15 6.46 4.64 13.48
N VAL A 16 6.39 5.95 13.19
CA VAL A 16 6.84 6.51 11.91
C VAL A 16 8.31 6.17 11.66
N ALA A 17 9.17 6.38 12.65
CA ALA A 17 10.59 6.10 12.55
C ALA A 17 10.88 4.60 12.33
N ALA A 18 10.16 3.73 13.01
CA ALA A 18 10.29 2.28 12.84
C ALA A 18 9.91 1.83 11.42
N ILE A 19 8.85 2.38 10.86
CA ILE A 19 8.42 2.08 9.49
C ILE A 19 9.47 2.58 8.48
N ALA A 20 10.01 3.77 8.68
CA ALA A 20 11.03 4.35 7.81
C ALA A 20 12.38 3.62 7.88
N ALA A 21 12.69 2.99 9.01
CA ALA A 21 13.95 2.27 9.23
C ALA A 21 13.91 0.79 8.82
N PHE A 22 12.75 0.24 8.54
CA PHE A 22 12.58 -1.17 8.20
C PHE A 22 13.23 -1.49 6.85
N ASP A 23 13.84 -2.67 6.74
CA ASP A 23 14.39 -3.18 5.49
C ASP A 23 13.32 -3.94 4.70
N TYR A 24 12.81 -3.31 3.67
CA TYR A 24 11.76 -3.88 2.82
C TYR A 24 12.30 -4.82 1.73
N GLY A 25 13.61 -4.92 1.57
CA GLY A 25 14.18 -5.67 0.46
C GLY A 25 13.82 -5.05 -0.89
N GLU A 26 13.71 -5.86 -1.92
CA GLU A 26 13.39 -5.42 -3.28
C GLU A 26 12.03 -5.95 -3.71
N GLY A 27 11.13 -5.04 -4.12
CA GLY A 27 9.80 -5.38 -4.61
C GLY A 27 8.87 -5.92 -3.54
N GLU A 28 7.77 -6.49 -3.97
CA GLU A 28 6.75 -7.04 -3.09
C GLU A 28 7.27 -8.29 -2.35
N GLN A 29 7.08 -8.29 -1.03
CA GLN A 29 7.42 -9.40 -0.15
C GLN A 29 6.15 -9.88 0.55
N TRP A 30 6.06 -11.19 0.78
CA TRP A 30 4.99 -11.77 1.58
C TRP A 30 5.38 -11.83 3.05
N TYR A 31 4.45 -11.47 3.92
CA TYR A 31 4.62 -11.52 5.37
C TYR A 31 3.46 -12.25 6.04
N GLU A 32 3.79 -13.12 6.97
CA GLU A 32 2.79 -13.78 7.82
C GLU A 32 2.28 -12.82 8.89
N LEU A 33 1.03 -12.98 9.31
CA LEU A 33 0.48 -12.22 10.43
C LEU A 33 1.29 -12.45 11.70
N GLY A 34 1.55 -11.39 12.44
CA GLY A 34 2.35 -11.41 13.66
C GLY A 34 3.83 -11.19 13.42
N SER A 35 4.30 -11.17 12.16
CA SER A 35 5.73 -10.99 11.86
C SER A 35 6.21 -9.55 12.00
N ASN A 36 5.34 -8.56 11.78
CA ASN A 36 5.70 -7.14 11.83
C ASN A 36 4.64 -6.34 12.59
N PRO A 37 4.65 -6.38 13.93
CA PRO A 37 3.60 -5.75 14.73
C PRO A 37 3.41 -4.25 14.48
N VAL A 38 4.51 -3.53 14.16
CA VAL A 38 4.45 -2.09 13.88
C VAL A 38 3.67 -1.83 12.59
N HIS A 39 4.01 -2.54 11.51
CA HIS A 39 3.33 -2.41 10.21
C HIS A 39 1.89 -2.91 10.25
N GLU A 40 1.62 -3.90 11.08
CA GLU A 40 0.28 -4.47 11.23
C GLU A 40 -0.71 -3.49 11.88
N LYS A 41 -0.23 -2.39 12.46
CA LYS A 41 -1.09 -1.26 12.85
C LYS A 41 -1.79 -0.64 11.64
N ILE A 42 -1.16 -0.70 10.46
CA ILE A 42 -1.80 -0.25 9.20
C ILE A 42 -2.96 -1.19 8.87
N LEU A 43 -2.77 -2.50 9.02
CA LEU A 43 -3.83 -3.48 8.79
C LEU A 43 -5.00 -3.28 9.76
N ASP A 44 -4.73 -2.92 11.02
CA ASP A 44 -5.77 -2.61 11.99
C ASP A 44 -6.62 -1.42 11.54
N LEU A 45 -5.98 -0.38 11.01
CA LEU A 45 -6.68 0.77 10.43
C LEU A 45 -7.48 0.37 9.20
N CYS A 46 -6.93 -0.47 8.33
CA CYS A 46 -7.67 -1.01 7.19
C CYS A 46 -8.93 -1.75 7.64
N GLY A 47 -8.84 -2.57 8.68
CA GLY A 47 -9.96 -3.32 9.23
C GLY A 47 -11.05 -2.46 9.87
N GLN A 48 -10.73 -1.23 10.26
CA GLN A 48 -11.72 -0.26 10.76
C GLN A 48 -12.56 0.35 9.63
N HIS A 49 -12.07 0.32 8.42
CA HIS A 49 -12.72 0.97 7.27
C HIS A 49 -13.19 0.00 6.18
N PHE A 50 -12.65 -1.21 6.16
CA PHE A 50 -12.95 -2.24 5.16
C PHE A 50 -13.22 -3.57 5.84
N ASP A 51 -14.09 -4.37 5.26
CA ASP A 51 -14.27 -5.76 5.68
C ASP A 51 -13.14 -6.60 5.09
N LEU A 52 -12.14 -6.90 5.89
CA LEU A 52 -11.00 -7.69 5.46
C LEU A 52 -11.27 -9.20 5.51
N GLY A 53 -12.33 -9.62 6.20
CA GLY A 53 -12.58 -11.03 6.44
C GLY A 53 -11.43 -11.68 7.22
N SER A 54 -11.15 -12.93 6.92
CA SER A 54 -10.03 -13.67 7.49
C SER A 54 -8.79 -13.47 6.65
N ILE A 55 -7.77 -12.84 7.20
CA ILE A 55 -6.51 -12.54 6.49
C ILE A 55 -5.52 -13.68 6.71
N ALA A 56 -4.91 -14.18 5.63
CA ALA A 56 -3.82 -15.16 5.68
C ALA A 56 -2.45 -14.49 5.91
N GLY A 57 -2.30 -13.27 5.44
CA GLY A 57 -1.07 -12.49 5.52
C GLY A 57 -1.17 -11.26 4.63
N TYR A 58 -0.05 -10.69 4.29
CA TYR A 58 -0.02 -9.47 3.49
C TYR A 58 1.24 -9.36 2.64
N GLU A 59 1.11 -8.67 1.52
CA GLU A 59 2.25 -8.17 0.77
C GLU A 59 2.62 -6.80 1.28
N MET A 60 3.89 -6.49 1.29
CA MET A 60 4.38 -5.17 1.66
C MET A 60 5.66 -4.84 0.88
N TRP A 61 5.79 -3.60 0.45
CA TRP A 61 6.99 -3.14 -0.24
C TRP A 61 7.18 -1.63 -0.09
N ARG A 62 8.43 -1.21 -0.21
CA ARG A 62 8.70 0.21 -0.38
C ARG A 62 8.29 0.62 -1.78
N ASN A 63 7.37 1.56 -1.87
CA ASN A 63 6.83 2.06 -3.12
C ASN A 63 7.61 3.30 -3.54
N ASP A 64 8.70 3.11 -4.25
CA ASP A 64 9.59 4.17 -4.73
C ASP A 64 9.52 4.38 -6.25
N THR A 65 8.53 3.79 -6.90
CA THR A 65 8.25 3.95 -8.32
C THR A 65 7.06 4.88 -8.56
N ASN A 66 6.82 5.20 -9.81
CA ASN A 66 5.66 5.98 -10.24
C ASN A 66 4.86 5.17 -11.26
N PRO A 67 4.21 4.07 -10.83
CA PRO A 67 3.45 3.25 -11.75
C PRO A 67 2.31 4.04 -12.35
N GLY A 68 2.12 3.92 -13.65
CA GLY A 68 0.99 4.52 -14.34
C GLY A 68 -0.33 3.88 -13.95
N TRP A 69 -1.32 4.04 -14.76
CA TRP A 69 -2.66 3.53 -14.54
C TRP A 69 -2.67 2.00 -14.38
N HIS A 70 -3.06 1.51 -13.22
CA HIS A 70 -3.07 0.08 -12.89
C HIS A 70 -4.08 -0.22 -11.77
N VAL A 71 -4.23 -1.51 -11.46
CA VAL A 71 -4.99 -2.01 -10.32
C VAL A 71 -4.12 -3.02 -9.58
N ASP A 72 -4.15 -2.97 -8.25
CA ASP A 72 -3.46 -3.95 -7.41
C ASP A 72 -4.15 -5.31 -7.54
N LYS A 73 -3.37 -6.33 -7.83
CA LYS A 73 -3.86 -7.68 -8.10
C LYS A 73 -2.80 -8.73 -7.82
N ASP A 74 -3.20 -9.98 -7.83
CA ASP A 74 -2.27 -11.11 -7.87
C ASP A 74 -1.59 -11.11 -9.26
N GLU A 75 -0.38 -10.57 -9.33
CA GLU A 75 0.33 -10.37 -10.58
C GLU A 75 0.66 -11.69 -11.28
N LEU A 76 1.05 -12.70 -10.54
CA LEU A 76 1.41 -14.00 -11.12
C LEU A 76 0.16 -14.75 -11.62
N MET A 77 -0.96 -14.60 -10.93
CA MET A 77 -2.23 -15.16 -11.39
C MET A 77 -2.69 -14.47 -12.68
N PHE A 78 -2.59 -13.16 -12.73
CA PHE A 78 -2.94 -12.41 -13.94
C PHE A 78 -2.03 -12.76 -15.12
N GLU A 79 -0.74 -12.90 -14.88
CA GLU A 79 0.21 -13.29 -15.93
C GLU A 79 -0.13 -14.69 -16.48
N ALA A 80 -0.40 -15.65 -15.59
CA ALA A 80 -0.65 -17.03 -15.97
C ALA A 80 -2.04 -17.26 -16.60
N ARG A 81 -3.08 -16.60 -16.08
CA ARG A 81 -4.48 -16.91 -16.42
C ARG A 81 -5.31 -15.74 -16.91
N LYS A 82 -4.77 -14.52 -16.87
CA LYS A 82 -5.50 -13.27 -17.16
C LYS A 82 -6.72 -13.06 -16.26
N GLU A 83 -6.65 -13.62 -15.04
CA GLU A 83 -7.68 -13.45 -14.02
C GLU A 83 -7.29 -12.32 -13.06
N TYR A 84 -8.24 -11.45 -12.77
CA TYR A 84 -8.08 -10.40 -11.76
C TYR A 84 -8.47 -10.93 -10.39
N VAL A 85 -7.50 -11.08 -9.52
CA VAL A 85 -7.71 -11.42 -8.10
C VAL A 85 -7.11 -10.30 -7.26
N PHE A 86 -7.94 -9.71 -6.40
CA PHE A 86 -7.60 -8.48 -5.67
C PHE A 86 -7.30 -8.77 -4.21
N PRO A 87 -6.45 -7.93 -3.57
CA PRO A 87 -6.34 -7.95 -2.10
C PRO A 87 -7.65 -7.49 -1.45
N GLN A 88 -7.78 -7.70 -0.16
CA GLN A 88 -8.98 -7.31 0.61
C GLN A 88 -9.15 -5.80 0.70
N CYS A 89 -8.08 -5.06 0.65
CA CYS A 89 -7.99 -3.63 0.37
C CYS A 89 -6.55 -3.31 -0.03
N SER A 90 -6.30 -2.08 -0.45
CA SER A 90 -4.95 -1.59 -0.69
C SER A 90 -4.67 -0.39 0.20
N ALA A 91 -3.43 -0.27 0.66
CA ALA A 91 -3.02 0.85 1.48
C ALA A 91 -1.63 1.37 1.07
N VAL A 92 -1.48 2.69 1.12
CA VAL A 92 -0.20 3.37 0.93
C VAL A 92 0.02 4.29 2.13
N TYR A 93 1.13 4.09 2.82
CA TYR A 93 1.53 4.91 3.95
C TYR A 93 2.78 5.72 3.62
N TYR A 94 2.74 7.03 3.85
CA TYR A 94 3.85 7.93 3.63
C TYR A 94 4.59 8.18 4.95
N ALA A 95 5.72 7.50 5.15
CA ALA A 95 6.52 7.65 6.37
C ALA A 95 7.32 8.95 6.37
N ARG A 96 7.74 9.41 5.19
CA ARG A 96 8.49 10.65 5.04
C ARG A 96 8.13 11.31 3.71
N VAL A 97 7.89 12.61 3.75
CA VAL A 97 7.73 13.44 2.56
C VAL A 97 8.50 14.74 2.82
N GLY A 98 9.57 14.95 2.08
CA GLY A 98 10.32 16.18 2.09
C GLY A 98 9.95 17.09 0.92
N ARG A 99 10.93 17.82 0.41
CA ARG A 99 10.72 18.64 -0.78
C ARG A 99 10.54 17.74 -1.99
N MET A 100 9.45 17.90 -2.71
CA MET A 100 9.20 17.12 -3.93
C MET A 100 8.33 17.87 -4.93
N ALA A 101 8.40 17.45 -6.18
CA ALA A 101 7.53 17.88 -7.27
C ALA A 101 6.89 16.64 -7.88
N GLY A 102 5.58 16.70 -8.16
CA GLY A 102 4.82 15.56 -8.65
C GLY A 102 4.51 14.53 -7.56
N GLY A 103 4.32 13.28 -7.96
CA GLY A 103 4.09 12.18 -7.04
C GLY A 103 2.65 12.07 -6.53
N GLU A 104 1.72 12.75 -7.17
CA GLU A 104 0.31 12.65 -6.79
C GLU A 104 -0.21 11.23 -7.02
N PHE A 105 -0.90 10.71 -6.04
CA PHE A 105 -1.77 9.56 -6.20
C PHE A 105 -3.04 10.02 -6.92
N PHE A 106 -3.44 9.32 -7.96
CA PHE A 106 -4.62 9.72 -8.73
C PHE A 106 -5.53 8.51 -9.05
N THR A 107 -6.82 8.81 -9.12
CA THR A 107 -7.86 7.97 -9.69
C THR A 107 -8.54 8.73 -10.82
N ASP A 108 -9.66 8.22 -11.35
CA ASP A 108 -10.46 8.95 -12.36
C ASP A 108 -10.89 10.34 -11.89
N ASP A 109 -11.26 10.44 -10.60
CA ASP A 109 -11.91 11.64 -10.06
C ASP A 109 -11.04 12.39 -9.07
N LEU A 110 -9.97 11.77 -8.56
CA LEU A 110 -9.26 12.26 -7.37
C LEU A 110 -7.77 12.36 -7.62
N ARG A 111 -7.16 13.40 -7.01
CA ARG A 111 -5.71 13.56 -6.95
C ARG A 111 -5.32 13.94 -5.53
N TYR A 112 -4.31 13.25 -4.99
CA TYR A 112 -3.81 13.51 -3.65
C TYR A 112 -2.30 13.67 -3.67
N PHE A 113 -1.82 14.71 -3.01
CA PHE A 113 -0.38 14.89 -2.80
C PHE A 113 0.09 14.00 -1.64
N PRO A 114 1.31 13.47 -1.73
CA PRO A 114 1.96 12.85 -0.57
C PRO A 114 2.05 13.81 0.60
N ARG A 115 1.85 13.30 1.80
CA ARG A 115 2.05 14.03 3.05
C ARG A 115 2.60 13.07 4.09
N ALA A 116 3.61 13.51 4.85
CA ALA A 116 4.20 12.70 5.91
C ALA A 116 3.14 12.26 6.92
N ASN A 117 3.21 11.00 7.35
CA ASN A 117 2.28 10.38 8.30
C ASN A 117 0.81 10.32 7.79
N ARG A 118 0.65 10.22 6.49
CA ARG A 118 -0.65 10.02 5.83
C ARG A 118 -0.80 8.56 5.41
N LEU A 119 -1.95 8.01 5.69
CA LEU A 119 -2.38 6.70 5.21
C LEU A 119 -3.53 6.87 4.21
N VAL A 120 -3.37 6.25 3.05
CA VAL A 120 -4.39 6.19 2.00
C VAL A 120 -4.83 4.74 1.86
N MET A 121 -6.12 4.50 1.94
CA MET A 121 -6.69 3.16 1.81
C MET A 121 -7.79 3.17 0.75
N PHE A 122 -7.90 2.11 -0.03
CA PHE A 122 -8.90 2.05 -1.10
C PHE A 122 -9.39 0.63 -1.37
N SER A 123 -10.58 0.57 -1.96
CA SER A 123 -11.29 -0.67 -2.28
C SER A 123 -10.52 -1.55 -3.25
N PRO A 124 -10.69 -2.89 -3.14
CA PRO A 124 -10.21 -3.81 -4.17
C PRO A 124 -10.69 -3.41 -5.57
N GLY A 125 -9.81 -3.55 -6.55
CA GLY A 125 -10.15 -3.29 -7.94
C GLY A 125 -10.28 -1.81 -8.33
N LEU A 126 -9.81 -0.89 -7.49
CA LEU A 126 -9.76 0.53 -7.85
C LEU A 126 -8.56 0.81 -8.75
N PHE A 127 -8.82 1.28 -9.97
CA PHE A 127 -7.75 1.73 -10.87
C PHE A 127 -7.18 3.05 -10.37
N HIS A 128 -5.86 3.12 -10.32
CA HIS A 128 -5.13 4.27 -9.79
C HIS A 128 -3.73 4.33 -10.39
N GLY A 129 -3.03 5.39 -10.07
CA GLY A 129 -1.64 5.56 -10.46
C GLY A 129 -0.93 6.57 -9.59
N VAL A 130 0.36 6.72 -9.81
CA VAL A 130 1.22 7.73 -9.18
C VAL A 130 1.90 8.50 -10.30
N SER A 131 1.79 9.83 -10.30
CA SER A 131 2.46 10.64 -11.31
C SER A 131 3.98 10.65 -11.10
N ALA A 132 4.72 10.92 -12.16
CA ALA A 132 6.18 11.06 -12.08
C ALA A 132 6.56 12.10 -11.01
N TYR A 133 7.64 11.84 -10.29
CA TYR A 133 8.07 12.73 -9.22
C TYR A 133 9.59 12.84 -9.13
N ALA A 134 10.02 13.95 -8.52
CA ALA A 134 11.40 14.15 -8.08
C ALA A 134 11.38 14.66 -6.65
N GLY A 135 12.35 14.25 -5.84
CA GLY A 135 12.45 14.68 -4.45
C GLY A 135 12.38 13.53 -3.44
N ASP A 136 12.19 13.89 -2.17
CA ASP A 136 12.24 12.97 -1.05
C ASP A 136 10.84 12.47 -0.67
N ARG A 137 10.61 11.18 -0.89
CA ARG A 137 9.37 10.50 -0.55
C ARG A 137 9.67 9.08 -0.09
N PHE A 138 9.17 8.72 1.08
CA PHE A 138 9.23 7.34 1.58
C PHE A 138 7.80 6.81 1.73
N ALA A 139 7.36 6.03 0.77
CA ALA A 139 6.04 5.42 0.77
C ALA A 139 6.16 3.89 0.91
N VAL A 140 5.24 3.31 1.65
CA VAL A 140 5.12 1.88 1.86
C VAL A 140 3.74 1.44 1.40
N SER A 141 3.68 0.46 0.51
CA SER A 141 2.43 -0.18 0.12
C SER A 141 2.24 -1.46 0.94
N ILE A 142 1.02 -1.70 1.37
CA ILE A 142 0.64 -2.90 2.10
C ILE A 142 -0.74 -3.37 1.65
N ASN A 143 -0.82 -4.64 1.25
CA ASN A 143 -2.03 -5.24 0.74
C ASN A 143 -2.35 -6.52 1.52
N PRO A 144 -3.42 -6.55 2.34
CA PRO A 144 -3.84 -7.76 3.02
C PRO A 144 -4.58 -8.73 2.07
N TRP A 145 -4.33 -10.02 2.27
CA TRP A 145 -4.91 -11.09 1.46
C TRP A 145 -5.58 -12.14 2.34
N ASN A 146 -6.68 -12.69 1.87
CA ASN A 146 -7.38 -13.81 2.54
C ASN A 146 -6.77 -15.19 2.22
N ARG A 147 -5.79 -15.22 1.34
CA ARG A 147 -5.00 -16.41 1.00
C ARG A 147 -3.57 -15.98 0.69
N ARG A 148 -2.65 -16.91 0.87
CA ARG A 148 -1.26 -16.63 0.47
C ARG A 148 -1.19 -16.43 -1.04
N VAL A 149 -0.55 -15.36 -1.46
CA VAL A 149 -0.18 -15.11 -2.85
C VAL A 149 1.32 -15.29 -3.04
N ARG A 150 1.72 -15.68 -4.23
CA ARG A 150 3.14 -15.72 -4.61
C ARG A 150 3.52 -14.34 -5.12
N THR A 151 4.57 -13.79 -4.55
CA THR A 151 5.10 -12.52 -5.03
C THR A 151 6.14 -12.78 -6.12
N PRO A 152 6.48 -11.78 -6.96
CA PRO A 152 7.51 -11.95 -7.98
C PRO A 152 8.89 -12.30 -7.41
N ARG A 153 9.12 -12.09 -6.12
CA ARG A 153 10.39 -12.35 -5.42
C ARG A 153 10.39 -13.65 -4.60
N THR A 154 9.29 -14.38 -4.59
CA THR A 154 9.17 -15.69 -3.93
C THR A 154 8.87 -16.83 -4.95
#